data_9b28c0fbbe2083e73260be080e5be9bf
#
_entry.id   9b28c0fbbe2083e73260be080e5be9bf
#
_cell.length_a   1.000
_cell.length_b   1.000
_cell.length_c   1.000
_cell.angle_alpha   90.00
_cell.angle_beta   90.00
_cell.angle_gamma   90.00
#
_symmetry.space_group_name_H-M   'P 1'
#
loop_
_entity.id
_entity.type
_entity.pdbx_description
1 polymer ?
#
loop_
_entity_poly.entity_id
_entity_poly.type
_entity_poly.pdbx_seq_one_letter_code
_entity_poly.pdbx_strand_id
1 'polypeptide(L)'
;MSRGNKRFPGWSKRTAAAAAIVLLAGANAAVNLPAQDSPTNGSKEKPPMTQQSKFYCNIKALTPAERARHKELGDKMMTARNATIETPNGYEFQFSPNDVSLAELAEWAAAESKCCPFFDFHIDLEREGTLVCLRLTGSEGVKAFLRAEIGLR
;
A
#
# COMPACT_ATOMS: atom_id res chain seq x y z
N MET A 1 -5.45 33.32 -39.22
CA MET A 1 -4.98 32.02 -38.69
C MET A 1 -6.02 31.52 -37.70
N SER A 2 -6.85 30.59 -38.14
CA SER A 2 -8.04 30.10 -37.41
C SER A 2 -7.66 29.02 -36.39
N ARG A 3 -8.01 29.21 -35.10
CA ARG A 3 -7.80 28.20 -34.03
C ARG A 3 -9.03 27.27 -34.04
N GLY A 4 -8.81 26.03 -34.48
CA GLY A 4 -9.80 24.96 -34.42
C GLY A 4 -10.06 24.47 -33.00
N ASN A 5 -11.27 24.75 -32.50
CA ASN A 5 -11.75 24.26 -31.20
C ASN A 5 -12.20 22.79 -31.33
N LYS A 6 -11.42 21.83 -30.89
CA LYS A 6 -11.80 20.41 -30.83
C LYS A 6 -12.59 20.16 -29.53
N ARG A 7 -13.91 20.05 -29.67
CA ARG A 7 -14.79 19.58 -28.56
C ARG A 7 -14.65 18.07 -28.40
N PHE A 8 -14.39 17.64 -27.17
CA PHE A 8 -14.45 16.23 -26.80
C PHE A 8 -15.91 15.83 -26.53
N PRO A 9 -16.37 14.65 -26.99
CA PRO A 9 -17.75 14.21 -26.78
C PRO A 9 -17.98 13.78 -25.33
N GLY A 10 -19.15 14.16 -24.82
CA GLY A 10 -19.59 14.05 -23.46
C GLY A 10 -19.66 12.61 -22.92
N TRP A 11 -19.25 12.45 -21.69
CA TRP A 11 -19.38 11.23 -20.90
C TRP A 11 -20.82 11.08 -20.41
N SER A 12 -21.47 10.01 -20.86
CA SER A 12 -22.84 9.66 -20.51
C SER A 12 -22.95 9.23 -19.03
N LYS A 13 -23.85 9.87 -18.31
CA LYS A 13 -24.25 9.52 -16.93
C LYS A 13 -25.04 8.21 -16.96
N ARG A 14 -24.51 7.14 -16.38
CA ARG A 14 -25.29 5.91 -16.16
C ARG A 14 -25.97 5.97 -14.79
N THR A 15 -27.30 5.91 -14.85
CA THR A 15 -28.24 5.86 -13.73
C THR A 15 -28.07 4.58 -12.91
N ALA A 16 -28.07 4.73 -11.58
CA ALA A 16 -28.11 3.64 -10.62
C ALA A 16 -29.47 2.97 -10.60
N ALA A 17 -29.52 1.64 -10.75
CA ALA A 17 -30.69 0.82 -10.48
C ALA A 17 -30.61 0.26 -9.06
N ALA A 18 -31.65 0.52 -8.26
CA ALA A 18 -31.85 -0.02 -6.92
C ALA A 18 -32.27 -1.48 -7.00
N ALA A 19 -31.58 -2.37 -6.29
CA ALA A 19 -31.99 -3.77 -6.10
C ALA A 19 -32.51 -3.96 -4.67
N ALA A 20 -33.71 -4.58 -4.60
CA ALA A 20 -34.46 -4.82 -3.39
C ALA A 20 -33.84 -5.93 -2.53
N ILE A 21 -33.87 -5.72 -1.20
CA ILE A 21 -33.45 -6.68 -0.17
C ILE A 21 -34.62 -7.60 0.13
N VAL A 22 -34.44 -8.91 -0.05
CA VAL A 22 -35.36 -9.94 0.43
C VAL A 22 -34.84 -10.47 1.76
N LEU A 23 -35.59 -10.23 2.85
CA LEU A 23 -35.37 -10.81 4.18
C LEU A 23 -35.96 -12.20 4.26
N LEU A 24 -35.14 -13.23 4.42
CA LEU A 24 -35.56 -14.57 4.80
C LEU A 24 -35.25 -14.80 6.28
N ALA A 25 -36.29 -14.93 7.08
CA ALA A 25 -36.22 -15.32 8.48
C ALA A 25 -36.01 -16.85 8.54
N GLY A 26 -34.90 -17.31 9.11
CA GLY A 26 -34.58 -18.68 9.41
C GLY A 26 -34.57 -18.93 10.92
N ALA A 27 -35.44 -19.85 11.39
CA ALA A 27 -35.57 -20.23 12.78
C ALA A 27 -34.36 -21.02 13.28
N ASN A 28 -33.78 -20.63 14.42
CA ASN A 28 -32.72 -21.35 15.10
C ASN A 28 -33.31 -22.38 16.08
N ALA A 29 -33.05 -23.65 15.83
CA ALA A 29 -33.24 -24.71 16.81
C ALA A 29 -31.96 -24.82 17.68
N ALA A 30 -32.10 -24.61 18.97
CA ALA A 30 -31.07 -24.82 19.96
C ALA A 30 -30.84 -26.30 20.21
N VAL A 31 -29.62 -26.77 19.94
CA VAL A 31 -29.21 -28.14 20.35
C VAL A 31 -28.33 -27.97 21.60
N ASN A 32 -28.86 -28.47 22.74
CA ASN A 32 -28.14 -28.58 23.99
C ASN A 32 -27.19 -29.78 23.94
N LEU A 33 -25.87 -29.60 24.09
CA LEU A 33 -24.91 -30.67 24.32
C LEU A 33 -24.37 -30.57 25.76
N PRO A 34 -24.21 -31.70 26.47
CA PRO A 34 -23.71 -31.73 27.84
C PRO A 34 -22.21 -31.45 27.92
N ALA A 35 -21.84 -30.74 28.99
CA ALA A 35 -20.49 -30.50 29.36
C ALA A 35 -19.71 -31.78 29.62
N GLN A 36 -18.55 -31.93 28.98
CA GLN A 36 -17.56 -32.94 29.37
C GLN A 36 -16.40 -32.23 30.05
N ASP A 37 -16.26 -32.52 31.35
CA ASP A 37 -15.06 -32.19 32.12
C ASP A 37 -13.87 -32.98 31.58
N SER A 38 -12.83 -32.30 31.17
CA SER A 38 -11.53 -32.89 30.87
C SER A 38 -10.45 -32.24 31.70
N PRO A 39 -9.51 -33.01 32.28
CA PRO A 39 -8.57 -32.54 33.26
C PRO A 39 -7.51 -31.65 32.63
N THR A 40 -7.26 -30.53 33.29
CA THR A 40 -6.15 -29.59 33.08
C THR A 40 -4.79 -30.30 33.10
N ASN A 41 -4.23 -30.51 31.92
CA ASN A 41 -2.82 -30.85 31.82
C ASN A 41 -2.05 -29.58 31.48
N GLY A 42 -1.37 -29.02 32.45
CA GLY A 42 -0.58 -27.78 32.35
C GLY A 42 0.66 -27.97 31.47
N SER A 43 0.46 -28.01 30.18
CA SER A 43 1.55 -27.78 29.22
C SER A 43 1.77 -26.27 29.15
N LYS A 44 2.93 -25.83 29.63
CA LYS A 44 3.46 -24.49 29.35
C LYS A 44 3.59 -24.35 27.85
N GLU A 45 2.56 -23.85 27.23
CA GLU A 45 2.57 -23.51 25.82
C GLU A 45 3.59 -22.38 25.64
N LYS A 46 4.71 -22.75 25.02
CA LYS A 46 5.74 -21.82 24.58
C LYS A 46 5.01 -20.78 23.72
N PRO A 47 5.16 -19.47 24.00
CA PRO A 47 4.46 -18.45 23.20
C PRO A 47 4.79 -18.71 21.72
N PRO A 48 3.83 -18.58 20.80
CA PRO A 48 4.06 -18.80 19.38
C PRO A 48 5.24 -17.94 18.97
N MET A 49 6.26 -18.58 18.38
CA MET A 49 7.40 -17.88 17.80
C MET A 49 6.82 -16.82 16.88
N THR A 50 7.04 -15.57 17.22
CA THR A 50 6.72 -14.43 16.36
C THR A 50 7.16 -14.80 14.96
N GLN A 51 6.20 -14.92 14.04
CA GLN A 51 6.53 -15.10 12.62
C GLN A 51 7.41 -13.91 12.26
N GLN A 52 8.71 -14.16 12.11
CA GLN A 52 9.62 -13.17 11.57
C GLN A 52 8.98 -12.68 10.28
N SER A 53 8.76 -11.37 10.19
CA SER A 53 8.15 -10.78 9.02
C SER A 53 8.80 -11.36 7.76
N LYS A 54 8.00 -11.92 6.86
CA LYS A 54 8.44 -12.41 5.57
C LYS A 54 9.19 -11.32 4.78
N PHE A 55 8.95 -10.07 5.15
CA PHE A 55 9.49 -8.87 4.51
C PHE A 55 10.53 -8.23 5.41
N TYR A 56 11.71 -7.99 4.87
CA TYR A 56 12.77 -7.21 5.51
C TYR A 56 13.61 -6.52 4.42
N CYS A 57 14.03 -5.29 4.70
CA CYS A 57 14.90 -4.55 3.79
C CYS A 57 16.37 -4.87 4.07
N ASN A 58 17.06 -5.37 3.05
CA ASN A 58 18.50 -5.63 3.14
C ASN A 58 19.30 -4.40 2.71
N ILE A 59 19.43 -3.43 3.58
CA ILE A 59 20.17 -2.18 3.31
C ILE A 59 21.66 -2.42 2.93
N LYS A 60 22.21 -3.61 3.26
CA LYS A 60 23.57 -3.98 2.88
C LYS A 60 23.71 -4.33 1.39
N ALA A 61 22.60 -4.50 0.67
CA ALA A 61 22.60 -4.64 -0.79
C ALA A 61 23.06 -3.36 -1.52
N LEU A 62 23.03 -2.22 -0.82
CA LEU A 62 23.51 -0.93 -1.32
C LEU A 62 24.95 -0.68 -0.88
N THR A 63 25.75 -0.04 -1.72
CA THR A 63 27.04 0.51 -1.35
C THR A 63 26.87 1.64 -0.32
N PRO A 64 27.95 2.06 0.40
CA PRO A 64 27.85 3.18 1.34
C PRO A 64 27.35 4.48 0.70
N ALA A 65 27.77 4.77 -0.53
CA ALA A 65 27.32 5.97 -1.25
C ALA A 65 25.85 5.89 -1.65
N GLU A 66 25.42 4.74 -2.19
CA GLU A 66 23.99 4.51 -2.51
C GLU A 66 23.11 4.59 -1.26
N ARG A 67 23.54 4.07 -0.12
CA ARG A 67 22.79 4.18 1.14
C ARG A 67 22.61 5.62 1.59
N ALA A 68 23.68 6.43 1.51
CA ALA A 68 23.62 7.84 1.88
C ALA A 68 22.63 8.59 0.98
N ARG A 69 22.70 8.38 -0.33
CA ARG A 69 21.80 9.00 -1.30
C ARG A 69 20.35 8.49 -1.18
N HIS A 70 20.16 7.20 -0.99
CA HIS A 70 18.84 6.59 -0.76
C HIS A 70 18.16 7.19 0.48
N LYS A 71 18.92 7.35 1.58
CA LYS A 71 18.41 7.98 2.80
C LYS A 71 18.02 9.44 2.56
N GLU A 72 18.89 10.22 1.89
CA GLU A 72 18.63 11.63 1.57
C GLU A 72 17.32 11.78 0.77
N LEU A 73 17.15 10.98 -0.28
CA LEU A 73 15.94 10.99 -1.09
C LEU A 73 14.72 10.56 -0.31
N GLY A 74 14.83 9.51 0.51
CA GLY A 74 13.76 9.03 1.38
C GLY A 74 13.30 10.11 2.37
N ASP A 75 14.24 10.78 3.06
CA ASP A 75 13.94 11.86 3.99
C ASP A 75 13.25 13.04 3.27
N LYS A 76 13.72 13.40 2.07
CA LYS A 76 13.10 14.43 1.22
C LYS A 76 11.66 14.06 0.86
N MET A 77 11.46 12.83 0.39
CA MET A 77 10.13 12.33 0.01
C MET A 77 9.17 12.30 1.21
N MET A 78 9.63 11.84 2.36
CA MET A 78 8.79 11.83 3.58
C MET A 78 8.33 13.23 3.99
N THR A 79 9.20 14.23 3.82
CA THR A 79 8.91 15.64 4.15
C THR A 79 8.01 16.30 3.11
N ALA A 80 8.24 16.02 1.81
CA ALA A 80 7.55 16.66 0.68
C ALA A 80 6.23 15.95 0.30
N ARG A 81 5.85 14.89 0.99
CA ARG A 81 4.66 14.11 0.70
C ARG A 81 3.38 14.91 0.93
N ASN A 82 2.62 15.16 -0.14
CA ASN A 82 1.36 15.90 -0.08
C ASN A 82 0.19 15.03 0.37
N ALA A 83 0.17 13.76 -0.08
CA ALA A 83 -0.89 12.81 0.27
C ALA A 83 -0.36 11.38 0.34
N THR A 84 -1.05 10.54 1.11
CA THR A 84 -0.90 9.09 1.12
C THR A 84 -2.28 8.48 0.90
N ILE A 85 -2.41 7.67 -0.14
CA ILE A 85 -3.65 7.00 -0.52
C ILE A 85 -3.47 5.51 -0.31
N GLU A 86 -4.36 4.92 0.46
CA GLU A 86 -4.39 3.48 0.66
C GLU A 86 -4.93 2.78 -0.58
N THR A 87 -4.23 1.74 -1.05
CA THR A 87 -4.65 0.88 -2.15
C THR A 87 -4.96 -0.53 -1.65
N PRO A 88 -5.58 -1.41 -2.42
CA PRO A 88 -5.91 -2.77 -1.97
C PRO A 88 -4.70 -3.53 -1.41
N ASN A 89 -3.52 -3.42 -2.03
CA ASN A 89 -2.31 -4.18 -1.70
C ASN A 89 -1.06 -3.31 -1.43
N GLY A 90 -1.25 -2.04 -1.07
CA GLY A 90 -0.15 -1.12 -0.75
C GLY A 90 -0.61 0.31 -0.50
N TYR A 91 0.23 1.27 -0.89
CA TYR A 91 0.00 2.70 -0.75
C TYR A 91 0.51 3.47 -1.96
N GLU A 92 -0.15 4.60 -2.25
CA GLU A 92 0.30 5.61 -3.20
C GLU A 92 0.68 6.88 -2.45
N PHE A 93 1.84 7.41 -2.79
CA PHE A 93 2.39 8.67 -2.26
C PHE A 93 2.39 9.71 -3.37
N GLN A 94 1.87 10.88 -3.07
CA GLN A 94 1.70 11.96 -4.04
C GLN A 94 2.62 13.14 -3.70
N PHE A 95 3.25 13.71 -4.73
CA PHE A 95 4.23 14.78 -4.61
C PHE A 95 3.97 15.88 -5.66
N SER A 96 4.35 17.11 -5.32
CA SER A 96 4.56 18.15 -6.32
C SER A 96 5.87 17.88 -7.08
N PRO A 97 5.90 17.97 -8.42
CA PRO A 97 7.13 17.79 -9.21
C PRO A 97 8.20 18.86 -8.92
N ASN A 98 7.81 19.99 -8.31
CA ASN A 98 8.73 21.02 -7.87
C ASN A 98 9.48 20.62 -6.59
N ASP A 99 8.89 19.76 -5.77
CA ASP A 99 9.45 19.32 -4.50
C ASP A 99 10.20 17.99 -4.65
N VAL A 100 9.63 17.03 -5.39
CA VAL A 100 10.24 15.73 -5.72
C VAL A 100 10.08 15.48 -7.21
N SER A 101 11.17 15.49 -7.93
CA SER A 101 11.16 15.24 -9.37
C SER A 101 10.98 13.77 -9.71
N LEU A 102 10.50 13.49 -10.92
CA LEU A 102 10.38 12.13 -11.47
C LEU A 102 11.74 11.40 -11.46
N ALA A 103 12.84 12.12 -11.74
CA ALA A 103 14.18 11.57 -11.74
C ALA A 103 14.62 11.12 -10.34
N GLU A 104 14.33 11.91 -9.31
CA GLU A 104 14.64 11.57 -7.91
C GLU A 104 13.83 10.38 -7.43
N LEU A 105 12.54 10.28 -7.80
CA LEU A 105 11.74 9.09 -7.50
C LEU A 105 12.28 7.84 -8.17
N ALA A 106 12.65 7.93 -9.45
CA ALA A 106 13.22 6.81 -10.18
C ALA A 106 14.57 6.38 -9.59
N GLU A 107 15.42 7.32 -9.19
CA GLU A 107 16.69 7.05 -8.51
C GLU A 107 16.47 6.33 -7.18
N TRP A 108 15.54 6.83 -6.36
CA TRP A 108 15.19 6.21 -5.09
C TRP A 108 14.63 4.80 -5.28
N ALA A 109 13.66 4.62 -6.20
CA ALA A 109 13.05 3.32 -6.48
C ALA A 109 14.07 2.29 -7.00
N ALA A 110 15.04 2.72 -7.82
CA ALA A 110 16.12 1.86 -8.28
C ALA A 110 17.02 1.36 -7.13
N ALA A 111 17.28 2.19 -6.13
CA ALA A 111 18.02 1.77 -4.94
C ALA A 111 17.16 0.90 -4.03
N GLU A 112 15.90 1.31 -3.78
CA GLU A 112 14.95 0.56 -2.94
C GLU A 112 14.70 -0.85 -3.46
N SER A 113 14.59 -1.04 -4.78
CA SER A 113 14.38 -2.36 -5.40
C SER A 113 15.51 -3.34 -5.13
N LYS A 114 16.73 -2.85 -4.85
CA LYS A 114 17.87 -3.70 -4.47
C LYS A 114 17.77 -4.18 -3.02
N CYS A 115 17.29 -3.33 -2.12
CA CYS A 115 17.21 -3.65 -0.70
C CYS A 115 15.87 -4.25 -0.29
N CYS A 116 14.77 -3.89 -0.94
CA CYS A 116 13.42 -4.37 -0.68
C CYS A 116 12.77 -4.94 -1.96
N PRO A 117 13.27 -6.07 -2.51
CA PRO A 117 12.88 -6.61 -3.82
C PRO A 117 11.45 -7.19 -3.86
N PHE A 118 10.74 -7.17 -2.75
CA PHE A 118 9.37 -7.64 -2.61
C PHE A 118 8.32 -6.56 -2.91
N PHE A 119 8.75 -5.33 -3.22
CA PHE A 119 7.86 -4.26 -3.68
C PHE A 119 7.72 -4.27 -5.21
N ASP A 120 6.49 -3.99 -5.64
CA ASP A 120 6.18 -3.57 -7.00
C ASP A 120 6.13 -2.04 -7.01
N PHE A 121 6.92 -1.42 -7.89
CA PHE A 121 7.05 0.04 -8.00
C PHE A 121 6.30 0.54 -9.22
N HIS A 122 5.42 1.51 -9.02
CA HIS A 122 4.75 2.24 -10.09
C HIS A 122 4.98 3.73 -9.89
N ILE A 123 5.46 4.40 -10.92
CA ILE A 123 5.66 5.85 -10.91
C ILE A 123 4.84 6.42 -12.05
N ASP A 124 3.90 7.30 -11.70
CA ASP A 124 2.99 7.93 -12.64
C ASP A 124 3.17 9.45 -12.60
N LEU A 125 3.11 10.08 -13.78
CA LEU A 125 3.07 11.52 -13.92
C LEU A 125 1.67 11.91 -14.40
N GLU A 126 0.90 12.51 -13.51
CA GLU A 126 -0.51 12.79 -13.70
C GLU A 126 -0.80 14.29 -13.82
N ARG A 127 -2.06 14.62 -14.17
CA ARG A 127 -2.58 15.99 -14.22
C ARG A 127 -1.70 16.91 -15.07
N GLU A 128 -1.39 16.49 -16.29
CA GLU A 128 -0.56 17.26 -17.23
C GLU A 128 0.83 17.58 -16.64
N GLY A 129 1.40 16.65 -15.84
CA GLY A 129 2.73 16.80 -15.26
C GLY A 129 2.79 17.61 -13.96
N THR A 130 1.65 17.95 -13.36
CA THR A 130 1.63 18.71 -12.09
C THR A 130 1.56 17.83 -10.84
N LEU A 131 1.43 16.52 -11.01
CA LEU A 131 1.40 15.54 -9.90
C LEU A 131 2.30 14.35 -10.23
N VAL A 132 3.20 14.01 -9.33
CA VAL A 132 4.00 12.79 -9.39
C VAL A 132 3.50 11.82 -8.33
N CYS A 133 3.21 10.57 -8.72
CA CYS A 133 2.70 9.52 -7.85
C CYS A 133 3.71 8.36 -7.77
N LEU A 134 4.02 7.92 -6.58
CA LEU A 134 4.74 6.67 -6.32
C LEU A 134 3.79 5.69 -5.65
N ARG A 135 3.49 4.57 -6.31
CA ARG A 135 2.71 3.49 -5.72
C ARG A 135 3.62 2.31 -5.40
N LEU A 136 3.61 1.92 -4.13
CA LEU A 136 4.30 0.73 -3.62
C LEU A 136 3.25 -0.32 -3.29
N THR A 137 3.34 -1.47 -3.97
CA THR A 137 2.44 -2.60 -3.78
C THR A 137 3.24 -3.89 -3.65
N GLY A 138 2.57 -5.01 -3.48
CA GLY A 138 3.20 -6.32 -3.45
C GLY A 138 2.26 -7.43 -2.99
N SER A 139 2.83 -8.58 -2.65
CA SER A 139 2.08 -9.74 -2.15
C SER A 139 1.43 -9.46 -0.79
N GLU A 140 0.53 -10.37 -0.38
CA GLU A 140 -0.13 -10.30 0.92
C GLU A 140 0.86 -10.08 2.07
N GLY A 141 0.56 -9.10 2.93
CA GLY A 141 1.40 -8.65 4.05
C GLY A 141 2.27 -7.44 3.76
N VAL A 142 2.58 -7.10 2.50
CA VAL A 142 3.37 -5.92 2.12
C VAL A 142 2.74 -4.63 2.64
N LYS A 143 1.42 -4.51 2.54
CA LYS A 143 0.69 -3.34 3.03
C LYS A 143 0.85 -3.13 4.53
N ALA A 144 0.81 -4.21 5.33
CA ALA A 144 1.03 -4.14 6.77
C ALA A 144 2.49 -3.79 7.09
N PHE A 145 3.44 -4.32 6.33
CA PHE A 145 4.85 -3.98 6.44
C PHE A 145 5.08 -2.49 6.15
N LEU A 146 4.57 -1.96 5.02
CA LEU A 146 4.66 -0.54 4.67
C LEU A 146 4.10 0.36 5.77
N ARG A 147 2.91 -0.01 6.32
CA ARG A 147 2.29 0.75 7.40
C ARG A 147 3.19 0.86 8.63
N ALA A 148 3.85 -0.23 8.99
CA ALA A 148 4.77 -0.26 10.13
C ALA A 148 6.04 0.58 9.88
N GLU A 149 6.65 0.44 8.69
CA GLU A 149 7.91 1.12 8.34
C GLU A 149 7.76 2.63 8.21
N ILE A 150 6.67 3.11 7.60
CA ILE A 150 6.43 4.55 7.39
C ILE A 150 5.52 5.19 8.45
N GLY A 151 5.19 4.46 9.51
CA GLY A 151 4.42 4.99 10.63
C GLY A 151 3.02 5.48 10.28
N LEU A 152 2.37 4.89 9.27
CA LEU A 152 0.99 5.22 8.90
C LEU A 152 0.03 4.68 9.97
N ARG A 153 -0.77 5.58 10.55
CA ARG A 153 -1.79 5.27 11.54
C ARG A 153 -3.17 5.13 10.90
#